data_e296cebb08f57a6ce5f6cd472c5009d6
#
_entry.id   e296cebb08f57a6ce5f6cd472c5009d6
#
_cell.length_a   1.000
_cell.length_b   1.000
_cell.length_c   1.000
_cell.angle_alpha   90.00
_cell.angle_beta   90.00
_cell.angle_gamma   90.00
#
_symmetry.space_group_name_H-M   'P 1'
#
loop_
_entity.id
_entity.type
_entity.pdbx_description
1 polymer ?
#
loop_
_entity_poly.entity_id
_entity_poly.type
_entity_poly.pdbx_seq_one_letter_code
_entity_poly.pdbx_strand_id
1 'polypeptide(L)'
;PAGKQPPIVVDMGAYLGGSGELSQDQLFKYIPATFFKFIGLGAAAHMMGGFMAGIWRSDPEVNQNAWEGANQGAFICAIDISRFRDLEHFKQEVDRHQKDIQQMIPAPGYDQANLPGTLEYQREKEWAQIGIPIGVDHQSILNVVANKIGLEPLFSN
;
A
#
# COMPACT_ATOMS: atom_id res chain seq x y z
N PRO A 1 -13.17 8.09 -2.38
CA PRO A 1 -13.31 8.70 -3.71
C PRO A 1 -13.33 10.20 -3.60
N ALA A 2 -12.48 10.85 -4.37
CA ALA A 2 -12.47 12.29 -4.55
C ALA A 2 -13.35 12.70 -5.74
N GLY A 3 -13.67 13.97 -5.89
CA GLY A 3 -14.37 14.50 -7.04
C GLY A 3 -13.40 14.80 -8.18
N LYS A 4 -12.60 15.88 -8.02
CA LYS A 4 -11.63 16.37 -9.00
C LYS A 4 -10.17 16.06 -8.61
N GLN A 5 -9.92 15.82 -7.33
CA GLN A 5 -8.60 15.47 -6.82
C GLN A 5 -8.31 13.98 -7.03
N PRO A 6 -7.04 13.55 -6.93
CA PRO A 6 -6.67 12.14 -6.93
C PRO A 6 -7.42 11.33 -5.85
N PRO A 7 -7.69 10.04 -6.04
CA PRO A 7 -8.18 9.21 -4.96
C PRO A 7 -7.16 9.13 -3.83
N ILE A 8 -7.63 9.18 -2.58
CA ILE A 8 -6.78 8.89 -1.43
C ILE A 8 -6.61 7.38 -1.38
N VAL A 9 -5.39 6.91 -1.54
CA VAL A 9 -5.04 5.49 -1.51
C VAL A 9 -4.01 5.28 -0.41
N VAL A 10 -4.41 4.59 0.65
CA VAL A 10 -3.52 4.24 1.76
C VAL A 10 -3.09 2.80 1.57
N ASP A 11 -1.89 2.61 1.04
CA ASP A 11 -1.22 1.32 0.96
C ASP A 11 -0.06 1.32 1.94
N MET A 12 -0.25 0.68 3.09
CA MET A 12 0.79 0.64 4.11
C MET A 12 0.97 -0.76 4.67
N GLY A 13 2.22 -1.23 4.64
CA GLY A 13 2.65 -2.37 5.43
C GLY A 13 2.81 -1.96 6.90
N ALA A 14 2.41 -2.82 7.82
CA ALA A 14 2.64 -2.63 9.25
C ALA A 14 4.07 -3.03 9.67
N TYR A 15 4.99 -3.18 8.72
CA TYR A 15 6.37 -3.58 8.96
C TYR A 15 7.28 -2.36 9.08
N LEU A 16 7.78 -2.11 10.29
CA LEU A 16 8.70 -1.02 10.60
C LEU A 16 10.18 -1.43 10.55
N GLY A 17 10.49 -2.57 9.99
CA GLY A 17 11.84 -3.11 9.99
C GLY A 17 12.46 -3.22 8.61
N GLY A 18 13.65 -2.72 8.46
CA GLY A 18 14.61 -3.48 7.70
C GLY A 18 15.15 -2.95 6.40
N SER A 19 14.87 -1.78 5.91
CA SER A 19 15.62 -1.25 4.75
C SER A 19 16.31 0.08 5.01
N GLY A 20 16.29 0.54 6.25
CA GLY A 20 16.90 1.81 6.63
C GLY A 20 18.16 1.64 7.49
N GLU A 21 18.85 2.74 7.73
CA GLU A 21 20.04 2.82 8.59
C GLU A 21 19.75 2.56 10.08
N LEU A 22 18.45 2.57 10.48
CA LEU A 22 18.04 2.39 11.87
C LEU A 22 17.58 0.94 12.13
N SER A 23 18.09 0.35 13.21
CA SER A 23 17.62 -0.94 13.69
C SER A 23 16.21 -0.84 14.30
N GLN A 24 15.50 -1.98 14.43
CA GLN A 24 14.19 -2.02 15.09
C GLN A 24 14.25 -1.47 16.52
N ASP A 25 15.30 -1.78 17.28
CA ASP A 25 15.49 -1.29 18.64
C ASP A 25 15.65 0.22 18.69
N GLN A 26 16.37 0.80 17.73
CA GLN A 26 16.51 2.26 17.61
C GLN A 26 15.18 2.91 17.28
N LEU A 27 14.42 2.36 16.32
CA LEU A 27 13.09 2.85 15.98
C LEU A 27 12.14 2.76 17.18
N PHE A 28 12.13 1.63 17.89
CA PHE A 28 11.34 1.48 19.13
C PHE A 28 11.70 2.53 20.18
N LYS A 29 12.99 2.82 20.35
CA LYS A 29 13.46 3.83 21.30
C LYS A 29 13.00 5.25 20.92
N TYR A 30 13.03 5.60 19.62
CA TYR A 30 12.71 6.96 19.16
C TYR A 30 11.21 7.20 19.00
N ILE A 31 10.45 6.18 18.58
CA ILE A 31 9.02 6.31 18.25
C ILE A 31 8.16 5.19 18.86
N PRO A 32 8.25 4.91 20.18
CA PRO A 32 7.56 3.77 20.79
C PRO A 32 6.04 3.80 20.58
N ALA A 33 5.42 4.98 20.62
CA ALA A 33 3.99 5.13 20.42
C ALA A 33 3.53 4.63 19.04
N THR A 34 4.35 4.78 18.02
CA THR A 34 4.07 4.29 16.67
C THR A 34 4.02 2.77 16.64
N PHE A 35 4.97 2.09 17.30
CA PHE A 35 4.96 0.62 17.40
C PHE A 35 3.67 0.10 18.03
N PHE A 36 3.25 0.66 19.17
CA PHE A 36 2.01 0.22 19.83
C PHE A 36 0.77 0.47 18.99
N LYS A 37 0.70 1.58 18.28
CA LYS A 37 -0.41 1.85 17.34
C LYS A 37 -0.41 0.89 16.16
N PHE A 38 0.77 0.57 15.60
CA PHE A 38 0.88 -0.40 14.51
C PHE A 38 0.55 -1.83 14.95
N ILE A 39 0.90 -2.23 16.17
CA ILE A 39 0.50 -3.53 16.72
C ILE A 39 -1.04 -3.63 16.75
N GLY A 40 -1.74 -2.59 17.21
CA GLY A 40 -3.21 -2.57 17.23
C GLY A 40 -3.82 -2.66 15.83
N LEU A 41 -3.28 -1.90 14.88
CA LEU A 41 -3.72 -1.95 13.48
C LEU A 41 -3.42 -3.31 12.84
N GLY A 42 -2.24 -3.86 13.06
CA GLY A 42 -1.85 -5.19 12.59
C GLY A 42 -2.73 -6.29 13.17
N ALA A 43 -3.08 -6.21 14.46
CA ALA A 43 -4.01 -7.13 15.10
C ALA A 43 -5.40 -7.07 14.47
N ALA A 44 -5.93 -5.87 14.21
CA ALA A 44 -7.21 -5.69 13.53
C ALA A 44 -7.19 -6.28 12.11
N ALA A 45 -6.14 -5.99 11.33
CA ALA A 45 -5.96 -6.55 10.00
C ALA A 45 -5.88 -8.10 10.03
N HIS A 46 -5.15 -8.65 11.01
CA HIS A 46 -5.03 -10.10 11.19
C HIS A 46 -6.36 -10.76 11.59
N MET A 47 -7.13 -10.16 12.49
CA MET A 47 -8.45 -10.66 12.85
C MET A 47 -9.41 -10.63 11.67
N MET A 48 -9.44 -9.55 10.92
CA MET A 48 -10.37 -9.37 9.81
C MET A 48 -9.96 -10.16 8.56
N GLY A 49 -8.70 -10.10 8.18
CA GLY A 49 -8.20 -10.77 6.96
C GLY A 49 -7.73 -12.21 7.21
N GLY A 50 -7.38 -12.56 8.44
CA GLY A 50 -6.91 -13.90 8.82
C GLY A 50 -8.00 -14.74 9.48
N PHE A 51 -8.39 -14.40 10.71
CA PHE A 51 -9.32 -15.24 11.48
C PHE A 51 -10.70 -15.31 10.86
N MET A 52 -11.27 -14.21 10.41
CA MET A 52 -12.58 -14.21 9.74
C MET A 52 -12.54 -14.98 8.41
N ALA A 53 -11.40 -15.01 7.73
CA ALA A 53 -11.21 -15.81 6.52
C ALA A 53 -10.94 -17.31 6.82
N GLY A 54 -10.89 -17.72 8.09
CA GLY A 54 -10.62 -19.11 8.49
C GLY A 54 -9.17 -19.52 8.34
N ILE A 55 -8.25 -18.57 8.24
CA ILE A 55 -6.82 -18.85 8.10
C ILE A 55 -6.18 -18.87 9.48
N TRP A 56 -5.81 -20.07 9.92
CA TRP A 56 -5.18 -20.31 11.21
C TRP A 56 -3.83 -21.01 11.04
N ARG A 57 -2.75 -20.37 11.44
CA ARG A 57 -1.40 -20.90 11.26
C ARG A 57 -1.02 -22.08 12.14
N SER A 58 -1.69 -22.24 13.29
CA SER A 58 -1.35 -23.29 14.27
C SER A 58 -2.06 -24.61 14.02
N ASP A 59 -2.97 -24.68 13.08
CA ASP A 59 -3.70 -25.92 12.75
C ASP A 59 -3.28 -26.44 11.37
N PRO A 60 -2.41 -27.47 11.31
CA PRO A 60 -1.99 -28.07 10.04
C PRO A 60 -3.14 -28.66 9.22
N GLU A 61 -4.23 -29.09 9.86
CA GLU A 61 -5.36 -29.72 9.15
C GLU A 61 -6.19 -28.70 8.40
N VAL A 62 -6.33 -27.47 8.92
CA VAL A 62 -7.04 -26.38 8.25
C VAL A 62 -6.25 -25.89 7.04
N ASN A 63 -4.93 -25.99 7.06
CA ASN A 63 -4.04 -25.58 5.98
C ASN A 63 -3.91 -26.60 4.84
N GLN A 64 -4.46 -27.81 4.98
CA GLN A 64 -4.33 -28.86 3.96
C GLN A 64 -5.00 -28.53 2.62
N ASN A 65 -5.94 -27.61 2.60
CA ASN A 65 -6.62 -27.15 1.37
C ASN A 65 -6.12 -25.81 0.85
N ALA A 66 -5.15 -25.21 1.51
CA ALA A 66 -4.56 -23.96 1.09
C ALA A 66 -3.52 -24.22 -0.01
N TRP A 67 -3.44 -23.32 -0.98
CA TRP A 67 -2.36 -23.35 -1.97
C TRP A 67 -1.02 -23.31 -1.26
N GLU A 68 -0.11 -24.15 -1.68
CA GLU A 68 1.26 -24.17 -1.19
C GLU A 68 1.86 -22.77 -1.35
N GLY A 69 2.17 -22.10 -0.24
CA GLY A 69 2.74 -20.74 -0.19
C GLY A 69 1.76 -19.57 -0.11
N ALA A 70 0.44 -19.77 -0.14
CA ALA A 70 -0.55 -18.68 -0.13
C ALA A 70 -1.60 -18.85 0.98
N ASN A 71 -1.20 -18.66 2.23
CA ASN A 71 -2.10 -18.66 3.40
C ASN A 71 -2.45 -17.23 3.81
N GLN A 72 -3.03 -16.47 2.88
CA GLN A 72 -3.42 -15.09 3.14
C GLN A 72 -4.90 -14.90 2.83
N GLY A 73 -5.61 -14.28 3.77
CA GLY A 73 -6.97 -13.82 3.58
C GLY A 73 -7.01 -12.32 3.39
N ALA A 74 -8.17 -11.84 2.95
CA ALA A 74 -8.44 -10.42 2.81
C ALA A 74 -9.80 -10.08 3.43
N PHE A 75 -9.91 -8.88 3.98
CA PHE A 75 -11.17 -8.26 4.32
C PHE A 75 -11.41 -7.09 3.38
N ILE A 76 -12.55 -7.10 2.69
CA ILE A 76 -12.94 -6.04 1.77
C ILE A 76 -14.24 -5.44 2.27
N CYS A 77 -14.26 -4.12 2.45
CA CYS A 77 -15.44 -3.36 2.85
C CYS A 77 -15.67 -2.22 1.85
N ALA A 78 -16.84 -2.19 1.24
CA ALA A 78 -17.28 -1.09 0.38
C ALA A 78 -18.44 -0.36 1.07
N ILE A 79 -18.33 0.97 1.18
CA ILE A 79 -19.33 1.81 1.83
C ILE A 79 -19.99 2.69 0.78
N ASP A 80 -21.30 2.55 0.60
CA ASP A 80 -22.11 3.44 -0.23
C ASP A 80 -22.38 4.73 0.51
N ILE A 81 -21.62 5.77 0.16
CA ILE A 81 -21.69 7.07 0.79
C ILE A 81 -23.08 7.71 0.63
N SER A 82 -23.80 7.44 -0.46
CA SER A 82 -25.12 8.00 -0.72
C SER A 82 -26.17 7.60 0.34
N ARG A 83 -25.90 6.53 1.11
CA ARG A 83 -26.74 6.09 2.22
C ARG A 83 -26.61 6.96 3.48
N PHE A 84 -25.54 7.72 3.59
CA PHE A 84 -25.21 8.53 4.77
C PHE A 84 -25.36 10.02 4.52
N ARG A 85 -25.04 10.47 3.31
CA ARG A 85 -25.05 11.88 2.94
C ARG A 85 -25.04 12.09 1.42
N ASP A 86 -25.21 13.33 0.99
CA ASP A 86 -25.08 13.71 -0.41
C ASP A 86 -23.67 13.39 -0.95
N LEU A 87 -23.61 12.66 -2.03
CA LEU A 87 -22.36 12.15 -2.60
C LEU A 87 -21.49 13.28 -3.16
N GLU A 88 -22.08 14.26 -3.81
CA GLU A 88 -21.32 15.37 -4.43
C GLU A 88 -20.75 16.29 -3.35
N HIS A 89 -21.50 16.54 -2.30
CA HIS A 89 -21.01 17.28 -1.14
C HIS A 89 -19.84 16.55 -0.48
N PHE A 90 -19.94 15.23 -0.28
CA PHE A 90 -18.84 14.43 0.27
C PHE A 90 -17.58 14.53 -0.58
N LYS A 91 -17.68 14.38 -1.91
CA LYS A 91 -16.55 14.52 -2.84
C LYS A 91 -15.89 15.90 -2.75
N GLN A 92 -16.70 16.97 -2.69
CA GLN A 92 -16.20 18.35 -2.53
C GLN A 92 -15.42 18.53 -1.23
N GLU A 93 -15.88 17.92 -0.13
CA GLU A 93 -15.16 17.99 1.14
C GLU A 93 -13.84 17.23 1.11
N VAL A 94 -13.81 16.06 0.46
CA VAL A 94 -12.56 15.32 0.25
C VAL A 94 -11.59 16.13 -0.61
N ASP A 95 -12.04 16.72 -1.70
CA ASP A 95 -11.22 17.57 -2.56
C ASP A 95 -10.66 18.79 -1.81
N ARG A 96 -11.50 19.42 -0.97
CA ARG A 96 -11.07 20.55 -0.13
C ARG A 96 -10.00 20.10 0.87
N HIS A 97 -10.24 19.01 1.57
CA HIS A 97 -9.27 18.48 2.53
C HIS A 97 -7.91 18.18 1.91
N GLN A 98 -7.87 17.59 0.70
CA GLN A 98 -6.60 17.37 -0.01
C GLN A 98 -5.89 18.68 -0.35
N LYS A 99 -6.63 19.69 -0.80
CA LYS A 99 -6.05 21.02 -1.09
C LYS A 99 -5.50 21.69 0.16
N ASP A 100 -6.22 21.57 1.28
CA ASP A 100 -5.77 22.14 2.56
C ASP A 100 -4.45 21.48 3.00
N ILE A 101 -4.33 20.16 2.86
CA ILE A 101 -3.07 19.43 3.14
C ILE A 101 -1.94 19.90 2.21
N GLN A 102 -2.21 20.06 0.92
CA GLN A 102 -1.19 20.52 -0.06
C GLN A 102 -0.68 21.94 0.21
N GLN A 103 -1.43 22.75 0.94
CA GLN A 103 -1.03 24.10 1.37
C GLN A 103 -0.23 24.11 2.68
N MET A 104 -0.14 22.98 3.38
CA MET A 104 0.64 22.89 4.60
C MET A 104 2.14 22.95 4.31
N ILE A 105 2.91 23.35 5.31
CA ILE A 105 4.37 23.30 5.24
C ILE A 105 4.81 21.84 5.15
N PRO A 106 5.53 21.43 4.09
CA PRO A 106 5.99 20.06 3.97
C PRO A 106 7.04 19.71 5.02
N ALA A 107 7.18 18.41 5.29
CA ALA A 107 8.27 17.94 6.13
C ALA A 107 9.64 18.23 5.48
N PRO A 108 10.72 18.37 6.27
CA PRO A 108 12.06 18.56 5.73
C PRO A 108 12.42 17.49 4.69
N GLY A 109 12.94 17.95 3.53
CA GLY A 109 13.30 17.05 2.42
C GLY A 109 12.17 16.75 1.42
N TYR A 110 11.00 17.37 1.59
CA TYR A 110 9.87 17.23 0.67
C TYR A 110 9.47 18.60 0.11
N ASP A 111 9.08 18.63 -1.16
CA ASP A 111 8.67 19.85 -1.85
C ASP A 111 7.21 20.23 -1.55
N GLN A 112 6.38 19.26 -1.22
CA GLN A 112 4.95 19.45 -0.98
C GLN A 112 4.43 18.45 0.06
N ALA A 113 3.48 18.89 0.88
CA ALA A 113 2.66 18.00 1.70
C ALA A 113 1.58 17.35 0.82
N ASN A 114 1.48 16.02 0.89
CA ASN A 114 0.52 15.26 0.11
C ASN A 114 -0.14 14.18 0.96
N LEU A 115 -1.40 13.86 0.65
CA LEU A 115 -2.02 12.63 1.13
C LEU A 115 -1.54 11.41 0.32
N PRO A 116 -1.57 10.21 0.94
CA PRO A 116 -1.23 8.97 0.26
C PRO A 116 -2.06 8.78 -1.03
N GLY A 117 -1.42 8.29 -2.08
CA GLY A 117 -2.03 8.09 -3.40
C GLY A 117 -1.81 9.26 -4.37
N THR A 118 -1.39 10.44 -3.91
CA THR A 118 -1.19 11.61 -4.78
C THR A 118 -0.03 11.41 -5.75
N LEU A 119 1.11 10.96 -5.26
CA LEU A 119 2.31 10.73 -6.08
C LEU A 119 2.09 9.57 -7.07
N GLU A 120 1.46 8.51 -6.60
CA GLU A 120 1.11 7.35 -7.43
C GLU A 120 0.22 7.76 -8.60
N TYR A 121 -0.79 8.58 -8.34
CA TYR A 121 -1.68 9.10 -9.38
C TYR A 121 -0.97 10.01 -10.39
N GLN A 122 -0.01 10.84 -9.93
CA GLN A 122 0.80 11.66 -10.82
C GLN A 122 1.68 10.79 -11.72
N ARG A 123 2.35 9.79 -11.13
CA ARG A 123 3.17 8.82 -11.84
C ARG A 123 2.37 7.99 -12.83
N GLU A 124 1.18 7.55 -12.46
CA GLU A 124 0.27 6.83 -13.36
C GLU A 124 0.00 7.64 -14.65
N LYS A 125 -0.32 8.92 -14.52
CA LYS A 125 -0.55 9.81 -15.67
C LYS A 125 0.70 10.03 -16.52
N GLU A 126 1.83 10.24 -15.87
CA GLU A 126 3.11 10.42 -16.56
C GLU A 126 3.52 9.13 -17.29
N TRP A 127 3.49 8.00 -16.60
CA TRP A 127 3.92 6.72 -17.15
C TRP A 127 2.96 6.16 -18.20
N ALA A 128 1.69 6.55 -18.17
CA ALA A 128 0.76 6.25 -19.26
C ALA A 128 1.18 6.90 -20.60
N GLN A 129 1.94 8.00 -20.55
CA GLN A 129 2.42 8.71 -21.74
C GLN A 129 3.81 8.29 -22.18
N ILE A 130 4.73 8.12 -21.22
CA ILE A 130 6.16 7.87 -21.50
C ILE A 130 6.59 6.42 -21.29
N GLY A 131 5.72 5.57 -20.74
CA GLY A 131 6.04 4.21 -20.32
C GLY A 131 6.51 4.12 -18.88
N ILE A 132 6.41 2.93 -18.30
CA ILE A 132 6.85 2.66 -16.91
C ILE A 132 8.36 2.50 -16.89
N PRO A 133 9.12 3.31 -16.13
CA PRO A 133 10.56 3.16 -16.02
C PRO A 133 10.91 1.92 -15.18
N ILE A 134 11.59 0.97 -15.80
CA ILE A 134 12.06 -0.25 -15.14
C ILE A 134 13.58 -0.16 -14.97
N GLY A 135 14.04 -0.14 -13.72
CA GLY A 135 15.46 -0.09 -13.41
C GLY A 135 16.23 -1.33 -13.89
N VAL A 136 17.51 -1.17 -14.15
CA VAL A 136 18.37 -2.23 -14.74
C VAL A 136 18.35 -3.54 -13.94
N ASP A 137 18.34 -3.45 -12.61
CA ASP A 137 18.28 -4.63 -11.74
C ASP A 137 16.97 -5.41 -11.94
N HIS A 138 15.84 -4.69 -12.03
CA HIS A 138 14.54 -5.30 -12.29
C HIS A 138 14.44 -5.88 -13.69
N GLN A 139 15.02 -5.22 -14.71
CA GLN A 139 15.11 -5.75 -16.06
C GLN A 139 15.86 -7.10 -16.07
N SER A 140 16.98 -7.18 -15.36
CA SER A 140 17.77 -8.40 -15.22
C SER A 140 16.97 -9.54 -14.57
N ILE A 141 16.24 -9.23 -13.47
CA ILE A 141 15.38 -10.21 -12.80
C ILE A 141 14.27 -10.69 -13.73
N LEU A 142 13.61 -9.79 -14.46
CA LEU A 142 12.54 -10.13 -15.40
C LEU A 142 13.04 -11.00 -16.54
N ASN A 143 14.24 -10.74 -17.08
CA ASN A 143 14.87 -11.60 -18.10
C ASN A 143 15.17 -13.01 -17.56
N VAL A 144 15.65 -13.12 -16.31
CA VAL A 144 15.85 -14.43 -15.66
C VAL A 144 14.54 -15.20 -15.53
N VAL A 145 13.46 -14.53 -15.13
CA VAL A 145 12.14 -15.16 -15.00
C VAL A 145 11.63 -15.57 -16.39
N ALA A 146 11.71 -14.70 -17.39
CA ALA A 146 11.30 -15.01 -18.77
C ALA A 146 11.99 -16.30 -19.28
N ASN A 147 13.31 -16.37 -19.13
CA ASN A 147 14.08 -17.56 -19.52
C ASN A 147 13.62 -18.84 -18.78
N LYS A 148 13.33 -18.75 -17.47
CA LYS A 148 12.86 -19.91 -16.69
C LYS A 148 11.51 -20.48 -17.18
N ILE A 149 10.65 -19.63 -17.74
CA ILE A 149 9.34 -20.05 -18.27
C ILE A 149 9.34 -20.21 -19.79
N GLY A 150 10.52 -20.18 -20.43
CA GLY A 150 10.68 -20.42 -21.87
C GLY A 150 10.26 -19.25 -22.76
N LEU A 151 10.28 -18.03 -22.25
CA LEU A 151 10.05 -16.81 -23.03
C LEU A 151 11.39 -16.15 -23.39
N GLU A 152 11.38 -15.43 -24.51
CA GLU A 152 12.49 -14.57 -24.89
C GLU A 152 12.72 -13.46 -23.86
N PRO A 153 13.97 -12.98 -23.66
CA PRO A 153 14.24 -11.85 -22.78
C PRO A 153 13.44 -10.61 -23.19
N LEU A 154 12.85 -9.97 -22.20
CA LEU A 154 12.00 -8.77 -22.41
C LEU A 154 12.83 -7.52 -22.68
N PHE A 155 14.08 -7.48 -22.19
CA PHE A 155 14.98 -6.33 -22.29
C PHE A 155 16.29 -6.75 -22.93
N SER A 156 16.75 -5.95 -23.89
CA SER A 156 18.08 -6.09 -24.48
C SER A 156 19.15 -5.68 -23.48
N ASN A 157 20.22 -6.43 -23.40
CA ASN A 157 21.41 -6.08 -22.61
C ASN A 157 22.14 -4.88 -23.21
#